data_c37e4565f8b2a0b39a68ce47c418339e
#
_entry.id   c37e4565f8b2a0b39a68ce47c418339e
#
_cell.length_a   1.000
_cell.length_b   1.000
_cell.length_c   1.000
_cell.angle_alpha   90.00
_cell.angle_beta   90.00
_cell.angle_gamma   90.00
#
_symmetry.space_group_name_H-M   'P 1'
#
loop_
_entity.id
_entity.type
_entity.pdbx_description
1 polymer ?
#
loop_
_entity_poly.entity_id
_entity_poly.type
_entity_poly.pdbx_seq_one_letter_code
_entity_poly.pdbx_strand_id
1 'polypeptide(L)'
;MKHIFIKTAVAGLMALGLASCADDLNISSIDPNTSSAYDPEELLAKQYATLAVTGQVGPNGNGDISGDEGEIGFWRLIFNLQELCTDECIWAWQDNADIPALTYIAWSSSSSRVNWAWQRLAFNITLFNQFIYEQTGKMDDDIVAEVRFLRALHYWEFLDLFHAGPFKVDFNFELAGYKNGADLYAWLDQELTEIESQLKPAGTYNNSSNFGRADAGAAYALHARLALNSEAYTNGAVKDYQKAIDYSNKVISCGAYDLSRTAKNGYSGYAQVFMGDNDYNPEAMKEIIFPIRQDGVKTQSYAGSTYLIAATRGAGMPYLGTSAVWTCIFARQNLIAKFFNNPADCPAATADELDASKLPTGTEAEVIAADNQLGGSTAEILAAANDDRALFYAGVGGGTRTLSPGKQITGWLNGYSIVKWQNLRADQSNPSNASFMDTDIPLFRLAEMYLTRAEAEWRLGQSEKALADLNELRNRAHAPVFTSVTEDILCDEWCREFYLEGRRRSDLVRFGRFTSSKYLWDFKGTVPAGTGVDSHYNVYPLPADEVAGNPALVQNPGY
;
A
#
# COMPACT_ATOMS: atom_id res chain seq x y z
N MET A 1 30.57 64.18 -45.49
CA MET A 1 31.21 63.57 -44.32
C MET A 1 30.32 63.53 -43.07
N LYS A 2 29.52 64.53 -42.76
CA LYS A 2 28.65 64.54 -41.53
C LYS A 2 27.59 63.42 -41.48
N HIS A 3 27.06 62.99 -42.61
CA HIS A 3 26.00 61.97 -42.65
C HIS A 3 26.55 60.51 -42.50
N ILE A 4 27.82 60.26 -42.74
CA ILE A 4 28.43 58.95 -42.57
C ILE A 4 28.75 58.71 -41.10
N PHE A 5 29.21 59.74 -40.37
CA PHE A 5 29.50 59.64 -38.93
C PHE A 5 28.27 59.36 -38.05
N ILE A 6 27.10 59.96 -38.44
CA ILE A 6 25.83 59.73 -37.71
C ILE A 6 25.34 58.30 -37.91
N LYS A 7 25.43 57.73 -39.11
CA LYS A 7 25.01 56.36 -39.38
C LYS A 7 25.92 55.33 -38.67
N THR A 8 27.20 55.57 -38.57
CA THR A 8 28.13 54.68 -37.89
C THR A 8 27.96 54.76 -36.35
N ALA A 9 27.65 55.94 -35.82
CA ALA A 9 27.37 56.13 -34.37
C ALA A 9 26.04 55.47 -33.95
N VAL A 10 24.98 55.56 -34.78
CA VAL A 10 23.70 54.88 -34.53
C VAL A 10 23.82 53.36 -34.65
N ALA A 11 24.57 52.84 -35.60
CA ALA A 11 24.83 51.39 -35.75
C ALA A 11 25.67 50.85 -34.56
N GLY A 12 26.63 51.61 -34.06
CA GLY A 12 27.43 51.28 -32.87
C GLY A 12 26.61 51.27 -31.57
N LEU A 13 25.68 52.21 -31.43
CA LEU A 13 24.77 52.26 -30.27
C LEU A 13 23.71 51.13 -30.30
N MET A 14 23.23 50.72 -31.47
CA MET A 14 22.34 49.54 -31.56
C MET A 14 23.07 48.19 -31.30
N ALA A 15 24.33 48.09 -31.68
CA ALA A 15 25.13 46.88 -31.42
C ALA A 15 25.50 46.75 -29.91
N LEU A 16 25.68 47.85 -29.20
CA LEU A 16 25.91 47.86 -27.75
C LEU A 16 24.62 47.58 -26.96
N GLY A 17 23.43 47.95 -27.48
CA GLY A 17 22.14 47.66 -26.87
C GLY A 17 21.73 46.20 -26.98
N LEU A 18 22.19 45.45 -27.98
CA LEU A 18 21.91 44.04 -28.15
C LEU A 18 22.83 43.11 -27.36
N ALA A 19 24.02 43.59 -26.95
CA ALA A 19 24.91 42.84 -26.08
C ALA A 19 24.52 42.91 -24.60
N SER A 20 23.81 43.95 -24.20
CA SER A 20 23.37 44.16 -22.80
C SER A 20 22.17 43.27 -22.40
N CYS A 21 21.37 42.80 -23.37
CA CYS A 21 20.22 41.98 -23.04
C CYS A 21 20.54 40.48 -22.92
N ALA A 22 21.74 40.03 -23.31
CA ALA A 22 22.07 38.61 -23.23
C ALA A 22 22.59 38.19 -21.85
N ASP A 23 23.27 39.10 -21.15
CA ASP A 23 23.76 38.86 -19.78
C ASP A 23 22.65 38.98 -18.73
N ASP A 24 21.59 39.77 -18.99
CA ASP A 24 20.42 39.89 -18.12
C ASP A 24 19.51 38.66 -18.12
N LEU A 25 19.72 37.74 -19.05
CA LEU A 25 18.99 36.45 -19.14
C LEU A 25 19.68 35.33 -18.33
N ASN A 26 20.88 35.56 -17.85
CA ASN A 26 21.66 34.62 -17.05
C ASN A 26 21.62 35.01 -15.55
N ILE A 27 20.43 35.27 -15.04
CA ILE A 27 20.23 35.58 -13.62
C ILE A 27 20.37 34.27 -12.84
N SER A 28 21.41 34.19 -12.00
CA SER A 28 21.42 33.17 -10.94
C SER A 28 20.23 33.43 -10.02
N SER A 29 19.53 32.35 -9.66
CA SER A 29 18.40 32.47 -8.72
C SER A 29 18.80 33.20 -7.46
N ILE A 30 18.03 34.23 -7.08
CA ILE A 30 18.24 35.02 -5.85
C ILE A 30 17.74 34.23 -4.64
N ASP A 31 16.91 33.20 -4.84
CA ASP A 31 16.45 32.32 -3.77
C ASP A 31 17.57 31.34 -3.40
N PRO A 32 18.12 31.41 -2.16
CA PRO A 32 19.18 30.53 -1.71
C PRO A 32 18.73 29.05 -1.62
N ASN A 33 17.44 28.79 -1.70
CA ASN A 33 16.88 27.44 -1.73
C ASN A 33 16.72 26.87 -3.14
N THR A 34 16.97 27.65 -4.19
CA THR A 34 17.00 27.18 -5.58
C THR A 34 18.42 26.78 -5.95
N SER A 35 18.70 25.50 -6.08
CA SER A 35 19.93 24.97 -6.67
C SER A 35 19.72 24.72 -8.16
N SER A 36 20.62 25.25 -8.99
CA SER A 36 20.70 24.89 -10.41
C SER A 36 21.59 23.65 -10.65
N ALA A 37 22.26 23.18 -9.59
CA ALA A 37 23.06 21.96 -9.58
C ALA A 37 22.43 20.99 -8.55
N TYR A 38 21.95 19.86 -9.01
CA TYR A 38 21.41 18.80 -8.18
C TYR A 38 22.17 17.50 -8.44
N ASP A 39 22.27 16.69 -7.40
CA ASP A 39 22.78 15.33 -7.50
C ASP A 39 21.72 14.44 -8.15
N PRO A 40 22.01 13.76 -9.27
CA PRO A 40 21.07 12.85 -9.90
C PRO A 40 20.59 11.74 -8.98
N GLU A 41 21.41 11.25 -8.05
CA GLU A 41 21.01 10.22 -7.08
C GLU A 41 20.01 10.78 -6.05
N GLU A 42 20.16 12.01 -5.62
CA GLU A 42 19.19 12.68 -4.75
C GLU A 42 17.86 12.90 -5.46
N LEU A 43 17.88 13.20 -6.77
CA LEU A 43 16.66 13.29 -7.57
C LEU A 43 15.96 11.94 -7.69
N LEU A 44 16.71 10.85 -7.87
CA LEU A 44 16.14 9.50 -7.86
C LEU A 44 15.54 9.17 -6.49
N ALA A 45 16.29 9.44 -5.41
CA ALA A 45 15.80 9.22 -4.05
C ALA A 45 14.50 9.98 -3.77
N LYS A 46 14.33 11.20 -4.31
CA LYS A 46 13.09 11.98 -4.23
C LYS A 46 11.91 11.26 -4.90
N GLN A 47 12.13 10.55 -6.01
CA GLN A 47 11.04 9.80 -6.66
C GLN A 47 10.51 8.70 -5.73
N TYR A 48 11.39 7.92 -5.09
CA TYR A 48 11.01 6.91 -4.11
C TYR A 48 10.40 7.49 -2.84
N ALA A 49 10.90 8.64 -2.38
CA ALA A 49 10.38 9.32 -1.19
C ALA A 49 8.89 9.69 -1.31
N THR A 50 8.36 9.88 -2.51
CA THR A 50 6.92 10.14 -2.74
C THR A 50 6.00 9.01 -2.29
N LEU A 51 6.52 7.79 -2.14
CA LEU A 51 5.78 6.65 -1.58
C LEU A 51 5.74 6.68 -0.05
N ALA A 52 6.80 7.20 0.59
CA ALA A 52 7.03 7.10 2.03
C ALA A 52 6.61 8.35 2.82
N VAL A 53 6.76 9.54 2.22
CA VAL A 53 6.51 10.83 2.87
C VAL A 53 5.50 11.66 2.09
N THR A 54 4.91 12.64 2.75
CA THR A 54 3.83 13.49 2.20
C THR A 54 4.31 14.83 1.69
N GLY A 55 5.57 15.19 1.98
CA GLY A 55 6.21 16.43 1.57
C GLY A 55 7.62 16.57 2.16
N GLN A 56 8.30 17.66 1.82
CA GLN A 56 9.72 17.86 2.15
C GLN A 56 10.00 18.17 3.63
N VAL A 57 8.99 18.63 4.39
CA VAL A 57 9.16 19.16 5.75
C VAL A 57 8.80 18.13 6.83
N GLY A 58 8.41 16.93 6.43
CA GLY A 58 7.98 15.87 7.35
C GLY A 58 6.64 16.17 8.03
N PRO A 59 6.37 15.54 9.20
CA PRO A 59 5.03 15.50 9.80
C PRO A 59 4.52 16.85 10.36
N ASN A 60 5.38 17.84 10.51
CA ASN A 60 5.01 19.16 11.02
C ASN A 60 4.90 20.22 9.92
N GLY A 61 5.04 19.85 8.66
CA GLY A 61 4.98 20.76 7.52
C GLY A 61 3.72 20.62 6.68
N ASN A 62 3.64 21.45 5.64
CA ASN A 62 2.60 21.29 4.62
C ASN A 62 2.99 20.13 3.70
N GLY A 63 2.01 19.28 3.39
CA GLY A 63 2.18 18.23 2.40
C GLY A 63 2.28 18.79 0.97
N ASP A 64 2.65 17.92 0.02
CA ASP A 64 2.73 18.26 -1.40
C ASP A 64 1.36 18.53 -2.05
N ILE A 65 0.30 18.01 -1.46
CA ILE A 65 -1.09 18.27 -1.85
C ILE A 65 -1.87 18.82 -0.65
N SER A 66 -3.03 19.40 -0.91
CA SER A 66 -3.89 19.94 0.16
C SER A 66 -4.50 18.83 1.01
N GLY A 67 -4.44 18.95 2.33
CA GLY A 67 -5.01 18.01 3.29
C GLY A 67 -4.16 17.89 4.55
N ASP A 68 -4.61 17.08 5.50
CA ASP A 68 -3.85 16.72 6.71
C ASP A 68 -2.65 15.85 6.32
N GLU A 69 -1.47 16.17 6.85
CA GLU A 69 -0.23 15.46 6.50
C GLU A 69 -0.38 13.94 6.66
N GLY A 70 -0.89 13.50 7.79
CA GLY A 70 -1.05 12.08 8.07
C GLY A 70 -2.06 11.38 7.17
N GLU A 71 -2.94 12.09 6.46
CA GLU A 71 -4.00 11.49 5.64
C GLU A 71 -3.72 11.48 4.14
N ILE A 72 -2.83 12.36 3.66
CA ILE A 72 -2.56 12.55 2.23
C ILE A 72 -1.36 11.77 1.68
N GLY A 73 -0.75 10.90 2.48
CA GLY A 73 0.35 10.05 2.02
C GLY A 73 -0.11 8.91 1.15
N PHE A 74 0.73 8.53 0.17
CA PHE A 74 0.43 7.48 -0.80
C PHE A 74 -0.12 6.22 -0.16
N TRP A 75 0.63 5.61 0.78
CA TRP A 75 0.24 4.34 1.38
C TRP A 75 -1.06 4.42 2.19
N ARG A 76 -1.21 5.44 3.05
CA ARG A 76 -2.43 5.57 3.87
C ARG A 76 -3.68 5.75 3.03
N LEU A 77 -3.59 6.49 1.92
CA LEU A 77 -4.71 6.66 1.00
C LEU A 77 -5.10 5.34 0.34
N ILE A 78 -4.12 4.60 -0.19
CA ILE A 78 -4.37 3.27 -0.78
C ILE A 78 -4.95 2.33 0.27
N PHE A 79 -4.33 2.23 1.46
CA PHE A 79 -4.84 1.42 2.56
C PHE A 79 -6.29 1.75 2.92
N ASN A 80 -6.61 3.03 3.13
CA ASN A 80 -7.96 3.44 3.50
C ASN A 80 -9.00 3.02 2.45
N LEU A 81 -8.71 3.19 1.18
CA LEU A 81 -9.61 2.85 0.09
C LEU A 81 -9.69 1.33 -0.17
N GLN A 82 -8.66 0.58 0.18
CA GLN A 82 -8.63 -0.87 -0.03
C GLN A 82 -9.09 -1.69 1.17
N GLU A 83 -9.00 -1.15 2.42
CA GLU A 83 -9.23 -1.95 3.62
C GLU A 83 -10.45 -1.50 4.43
N LEU A 84 -10.64 -0.18 4.66
CA LEU A 84 -11.68 0.29 5.58
C LEU A 84 -13.11 0.06 5.08
N CYS A 85 -13.29 -0.25 3.81
CA CYS A 85 -14.57 -0.58 3.19
C CYS A 85 -14.82 -2.10 3.07
N THR A 86 -14.04 -2.93 3.76
CA THR A 86 -14.04 -4.39 3.56
C THR A 86 -14.43 -5.18 4.81
N ASP A 87 -14.33 -6.48 4.72
CA ASP A 87 -14.61 -7.46 5.78
C ASP A 87 -13.46 -7.64 6.79
N GLU A 88 -12.32 -6.96 6.62
CA GLU A 88 -11.13 -7.16 7.45
C GLU A 88 -11.15 -6.31 8.71
N CYS A 89 -11.31 -5.00 8.57
CA CYS A 89 -11.18 -4.08 9.69
C CYS A 89 -12.21 -2.95 9.68
N ILE A 90 -12.30 -2.24 10.79
CA ILE A 90 -13.13 -1.06 10.95
C ILE A 90 -12.34 0.03 11.66
N TRP A 91 -12.54 1.29 11.23
CA TRP A 91 -12.03 2.46 11.91
C TRP A 91 -13.00 2.93 12.98
N ALA A 92 -12.55 3.00 14.24
CA ALA A 92 -13.40 3.33 15.38
C ALA A 92 -13.82 4.80 15.46
N TRP A 93 -13.02 5.73 14.92
CA TRP A 93 -13.31 7.17 14.97
C TRP A 93 -14.24 7.54 13.81
N GLN A 94 -15.53 7.39 14.04
CA GLN A 94 -16.57 7.60 13.03
C GLN A 94 -17.02 9.06 12.88
N ASP A 95 -16.44 9.98 13.64
CA ASP A 95 -16.66 11.43 13.58
C ASP A 95 -15.95 12.11 12.39
N ASN A 96 -15.00 11.45 11.77
CA ASN A 96 -14.39 11.93 10.54
C ASN A 96 -15.34 11.69 9.34
N ALA A 97 -15.66 12.73 8.60
CA ALA A 97 -16.74 12.77 7.60
C ALA A 97 -16.74 11.63 6.57
N ASP A 98 -15.57 11.21 6.10
CA ASP A 98 -15.47 10.18 5.05
C ASP A 98 -15.35 8.75 5.58
N ILE A 99 -15.06 8.56 6.85
CA ILE A 99 -14.91 7.21 7.44
C ILE A 99 -16.24 6.45 7.43
N PRO A 100 -17.39 7.03 7.83
CA PRO A 100 -18.66 6.35 7.66
C PRO A 100 -18.96 5.99 6.21
N ALA A 101 -18.60 6.86 5.25
CA ALA A 101 -18.81 6.58 3.84
C ALA A 101 -18.04 5.34 3.35
N LEU A 102 -16.80 5.13 3.81
CA LEU A 102 -16.04 3.91 3.54
C LEU A 102 -16.66 2.70 4.23
N THR A 103 -16.96 2.82 5.53
CA THR A 103 -17.55 1.72 6.31
C THR A 103 -18.87 1.22 5.73
N TYR A 104 -19.70 2.14 5.22
CA TYR A 104 -21.02 1.84 4.67
C TYR A 104 -21.03 1.52 3.17
N ILE A 105 -19.91 1.73 2.46
CA ILE A 105 -19.84 1.74 1.00
C ILE A 105 -20.86 2.74 0.44
N ALA A 106 -20.69 4.01 0.81
CA ALA A 106 -21.61 5.11 0.48
C ALA A 106 -20.86 6.40 0.10
N TRP A 107 -19.69 6.27 -0.51
CA TRP A 107 -18.89 7.39 -0.99
C TRP A 107 -19.49 8.06 -2.21
N SER A 108 -19.04 9.26 -2.51
CA SER A 108 -19.43 10.05 -3.68
C SER A 108 -18.20 10.70 -4.33
N SER A 109 -18.42 11.34 -5.48
CA SER A 109 -17.39 12.12 -6.18
C SER A 109 -16.88 13.35 -5.40
N SER A 110 -17.47 13.67 -4.25
CA SER A 110 -17.02 14.73 -3.33
C SER A 110 -16.31 14.21 -2.09
N SER A 111 -16.10 12.89 -1.96
CA SER A 111 -15.42 12.29 -0.80
C SER A 111 -13.95 12.70 -0.77
N SER A 112 -13.50 13.26 0.35
CA SER A 112 -12.15 13.86 0.48
C SER A 112 -11.04 12.84 0.23
N ARG A 113 -11.14 11.61 0.79
CA ARG A 113 -10.12 10.57 0.60
C ARG A 113 -10.03 10.07 -0.83
N VAL A 114 -11.15 10.00 -1.55
CA VAL A 114 -11.18 9.67 -2.97
C VAL A 114 -10.45 10.77 -3.77
N ASN A 115 -10.75 12.04 -3.45
CA ASN A 115 -10.12 13.19 -4.07
C ASN A 115 -8.60 13.25 -3.77
N TRP A 116 -8.21 13.07 -2.51
CA TRP A 116 -6.78 13.06 -2.13
C TRP A 116 -6.01 11.92 -2.77
N ALA A 117 -6.60 10.73 -2.91
CA ALA A 117 -5.95 9.62 -3.60
C ALA A 117 -5.69 9.96 -5.07
N TRP A 118 -6.69 10.49 -5.76
CA TRP A 118 -6.54 10.98 -7.13
C TRP A 118 -5.42 12.03 -7.25
N GLN A 119 -5.45 13.06 -6.40
CA GLN A 119 -4.46 14.13 -6.40
C GLN A 119 -3.05 13.62 -6.10
N ARG A 120 -2.90 12.71 -5.13
CA ARG A 120 -1.60 12.11 -4.78
C ARG A 120 -1.03 11.32 -5.96
N LEU A 121 -1.84 10.51 -6.62
CA LEU A 121 -1.40 9.74 -7.79
C LEU A 121 -1.00 10.66 -8.95
N ALA A 122 -1.83 11.67 -9.27
CA ALA A 122 -1.56 12.63 -10.34
C ALA A 122 -0.31 13.48 -10.07
N PHE A 123 -0.13 13.94 -8.83
CA PHE A 123 1.05 14.69 -8.40
C PHE A 123 2.33 13.86 -8.56
N ASN A 124 2.35 12.63 -8.06
CA ASN A 124 3.52 11.76 -8.15
C ASN A 124 3.84 11.44 -9.62
N ILE A 125 2.84 11.15 -10.46
CA ILE A 125 3.03 10.92 -11.92
C ILE A 125 3.67 12.15 -12.59
N THR A 126 3.28 13.36 -12.17
CA THR A 126 3.88 14.59 -12.71
C THR A 126 5.37 14.69 -12.38
N LEU A 127 5.76 14.34 -11.15
CA LEU A 127 7.18 14.29 -10.74
C LEU A 127 7.95 13.22 -11.53
N PHE A 128 7.36 12.04 -11.74
CA PHE A 128 7.98 10.98 -12.53
C PHE A 128 8.15 11.39 -14.00
N ASN A 129 7.14 12.03 -14.59
CA ASN A 129 7.23 12.54 -15.97
C ASN A 129 8.32 13.60 -16.09
N GLN A 130 8.43 14.52 -15.11
CA GLN A 130 9.51 15.49 -15.07
C GLN A 130 10.88 14.81 -15.04
N PHE A 131 11.09 13.86 -14.12
CA PHE A 131 12.35 13.12 -14.00
C PHE A 131 12.70 12.40 -15.31
N ILE A 132 11.75 11.65 -15.89
CA ILE A 132 11.96 10.92 -17.14
C ILE A 132 12.33 11.89 -18.26
N TYR A 133 11.61 13.01 -18.41
CA TYR A 133 11.91 14.03 -19.43
C TYR A 133 13.31 14.64 -19.26
N GLU A 134 13.68 14.97 -18.02
CA GLU A 134 14.96 15.65 -17.74
C GLU A 134 16.16 14.70 -17.78
N GLN A 135 15.99 13.42 -17.42
CA GLN A 135 17.10 12.49 -17.22
C GLN A 135 17.30 11.49 -18.36
N THR A 136 16.34 11.31 -19.26
CA THR A 136 16.53 10.45 -20.46
C THR A 136 17.73 10.90 -21.27
N GLY A 137 18.67 9.97 -21.50
CA GLY A 137 19.93 10.22 -22.20
C GLY A 137 21.00 10.95 -21.38
N LYS A 138 20.76 11.20 -20.08
CA LYS A 138 21.74 11.77 -19.15
C LYS A 138 22.11 10.79 -18.03
N MET A 139 21.14 10.02 -17.53
CA MET A 139 21.36 8.92 -16.60
C MET A 139 21.31 7.58 -17.35
N ASP A 140 21.76 6.53 -16.70
CA ASP A 140 21.68 5.16 -17.22
C ASP A 140 20.22 4.75 -17.46
N ASP A 141 19.96 3.99 -18.50
CA ASP A 141 18.62 3.60 -18.93
C ASP A 141 17.87 2.80 -17.84
N ASP A 142 18.58 2.00 -17.04
CA ASP A 142 17.99 1.26 -15.92
C ASP A 142 17.45 2.18 -14.82
N ILE A 143 18.09 3.32 -14.53
CA ILE A 143 17.62 4.31 -13.58
C ILE A 143 16.34 5.01 -14.09
N VAL A 144 16.31 5.34 -15.38
CA VAL A 144 15.10 5.90 -16.01
C VAL A 144 13.97 4.85 -15.99
N ALA A 145 14.30 3.58 -16.23
CA ALA A 145 13.33 2.48 -16.17
C ALA A 145 12.73 2.27 -14.75
N GLU A 146 13.52 2.49 -13.69
CA GLU A 146 12.99 2.48 -12.32
C GLU A 146 11.88 3.53 -12.13
N VAL A 147 12.08 4.75 -12.62
CA VAL A 147 11.07 5.81 -12.49
C VAL A 147 9.87 5.56 -13.42
N ARG A 148 10.10 4.93 -14.60
CA ARG A 148 8.99 4.43 -15.43
C ARG A 148 8.19 3.34 -14.71
N PHE A 149 8.84 2.46 -13.94
CA PHE A 149 8.15 1.50 -13.08
C PHE A 149 7.30 2.19 -12.01
N LEU A 150 7.84 3.19 -11.30
CA LEU A 150 7.08 3.96 -10.31
C LEU A 150 5.86 4.64 -10.94
N ARG A 151 6.00 5.19 -12.15
CA ARG A 151 4.88 5.74 -12.93
C ARG A 151 3.85 4.67 -13.29
N ALA A 152 4.28 3.51 -13.76
CA ALA A 152 3.41 2.38 -14.08
C ALA A 152 2.64 1.89 -12.84
N LEU A 153 3.30 1.81 -11.68
CA LEU A 153 2.67 1.49 -10.40
C LEU A 153 1.52 2.46 -10.06
N HIS A 154 1.72 3.77 -10.25
CA HIS A 154 0.69 4.77 -9.98
C HIS A 154 -0.46 4.73 -10.99
N TYR A 155 -0.18 4.44 -12.25
CA TYR A 155 -1.23 4.19 -13.23
C TYR A 155 -1.99 2.89 -12.97
N TRP A 156 -1.32 1.88 -12.41
CA TRP A 156 -2.00 0.68 -11.97
C TRP A 156 -2.97 0.98 -10.80
N GLU A 157 -2.57 1.84 -9.84
CA GLU A 157 -3.49 2.29 -8.78
C GLU A 157 -4.69 3.06 -9.33
N PHE A 158 -4.50 3.91 -10.36
CA PHE A 158 -5.63 4.53 -11.06
C PHE A 158 -6.56 3.49 -11.69
N LEU A 159 -5.99 2.47 -12.33
CA LEU A 159 -6.76 1.39 -12.93
C LEU A 159 -7.55 0.61 -11.87
N ASP A 160 -6.91 0.25 -10.77
CA ASP A 160 -7.54 -0.57 -9.72
C ASP A 160 -8.63 0.19 -8.95
N LEU A 161 -8.38 1.44 -8.59
CA LEU A 161 -9.32 2.23 -7.79
C LEU A 161 -10.46 2.81 -8.65
N PHE A 162 -10.14 3.34 -9.83
CA PHE A 162 -11.06 4.16 -10.61
C PHE A 162 -11.48 3.55 -11.95
N HIS A 163 -10.87 2.44 -12.39
CA HIS A 163 -11.01 1.88 -13.75
C HIS A 163 -10.80 2.89 -14.88
N ALA A 164 -10.12 3.99 -14.59
CA ALA A 164 -9.86 5.09 -15.50
C ALA A 164 -8.80 6.00 -14.89
N GLY A 165 -8.14 6.81 -15.71
CA GLY A 165 -7.20 7.80 -15.20
C GLY A 165 -6.95 8.95 -16.17
N PRO A 166 -6.45 10.09 -15.63
CA PRO A 166 -5.88 11.13 -16.45
C PRO A 166 -4.60 10.56 -17.06
N PHE A 167 -4.48 10.60 -18.38
CA PHE A 167 -3.34 9.96 -19.05
C PHE A 167 -2.37 10.99 -19.62
N LYS A 168 -1.17 11.03 -19.05
CA LYS A 168 -0.08 11.90 -19.48
C LYS A 168 1.27 11.27 -19.19
N VAL A 169 2.08 11.07 -20.22
CA VAL A 169 3.41 10.43 -20.12
C VAL A 169 4.55 11.35 -20.56
N ASP A 170 4.21 12.58 -20.89
CA ASP A 170 5.13 13.66 -21.23
C ASP A 170 5.14 14.74 -20.15
N PHE A 171 6.07 15.68 -20.25
CA PHE A 171 6.19 16.81 -19.34
C PHE A 171 5.99 18.12 -20.10
N ASN A 172 4.76 18.59 -20.15
CA ASN A 172 4.33 19.86 -20.75
C ASN A 172 3.10 20.42 -20.00
N PHE A 173 2.62 21.61 -20.38
CA PHE A 173 1.49 22.32 -19.73
C PHE A 173 0.11 21.97 -20.32
N GLU A 174 0.01 21.02 -21.22
CA GLU A 174 -1.27 20.60 -21.76
C GLU A 174 -2.03 19.75 -20.71
N LEU A 175 -3.35 19.81 -20.76
CA LEU A 175 -4.20 18.95 -19.92
C LEU A 175 -3.94 17.48 -20.24
N ALA A 176 -4.01 16.65 -19.21
CA ALA A 176 -3.92 15.21 -19.37
C ALA A 176 -5.08 14.70 -20.25
N GLY A 177 -4.77 13.75 -21.13
CA GLY A 177 -5.81 12.97 -21.80
C GLY A 177 -6.54 12.03 -20.84
N TYR A 178 -7.28 11.09 -21.38
CA TYR A 178 -8.05 10.10 -20.61
C TYR A 178 -7.83 8.70 -21.17
N LYS A 179 -7.70 7.72 -20.29
CA LYS A 179 -7.80 6.30 -20.64
C LYS A 179 -8.82 5.61 -19.74
N ASN A 180 -9.73 4.84 -20.34
CA ASN A 180 -10.61 3.93 -19.63
C ASN A 180 -9.88 2.67 -19.16
N GLY A 181 -10.57 1.79 -18.43
CA GLY A 181 -9.97 0.59 -17.86
C GLY A 181 -9.24 -0.30 -18.87
N ALA A 182 -9.86 -0.61 -20.01
CA ALA A 182 -9.26 -1.49 -21.03
C ALA A 182 -8.05 -0.83 -21.72
N ASP A 183 -8.15 0.48 -22.02
CA ASP A 183 -7.04 1.21 -22.66
C ASP A 183 -5.86 1.40 -21.71
N LEU A 184 -6.15 1.61 -20.42
CA LEU A 184 -5.12 1.76 -19.40
C LEU A 184 -4.44 0.42 -19.10
N TYR A 185 -5.22 -0.67 -19.05
CA TYR A 185 -4.70 -2.04 -18.95
C TYR A 185 -3.73 -2.35 -20.10
N ALA A 186 -4.13 -2.09 -21.34
CA ALA A 186 -3.30 -2.35 -22.52
C ALA A 186 -2.00 -1.54 -22.51
N TRP A 187 -2.08 -0.27 -22.09
CA TRP A 187 -0.89 0.56 -21.96
C TRP A 187 0.06 0.07 -20.86
N LEU A 188 -0.48 -0.32 -19.70
CA LEU A 188 0.33 -0.87 -18.59
C LEU A 188 1.03 -2.17 -18.98
N ASP A 189 0.33 -3.07 -19.68
CA ASP A 189 0.89 -4.32 -20.18
C ASP A 189 2.08 -4.06 -21.13
N GLN A 190 1.94 -3.09 -22.03
CA GLN A 190 3.02 -2.67 -22.94
C GLN A 190 4.17 -2.00 -22.18
N GLU A 191 3.89 -1.01 -21.31
CA GLU A 191 4.91 -0.26 -20.56
C GLU A 191 5.75 -1.20 -19.69
N LEU A 192 5.11 -2.13 -18.96
CA LEU A 192 5.81 -3.12 -18.14
C LEU A 192 6.68 -4.05 -18.99
N THR A 193 6.17 -4.51 -20.15
CA THR A 193 6.95 -5.35 -21.08
C THR A 193 8.18 -4.62 -21.60
N GLU A 194 8.09 -3.32 -21.88
CA GLU A 194 9.23 -2.52 -22.35
C GLU A 194 10.30 -2.33 -21.27
N ILE A 195 9.90 -1.99 -20.04
CA ILE A 195 10.85 -1.65 -18.97
C ILE A 195 11.49 -2.88 -18.33
N GLU A 196 10.85 -4.05 -18.34
CA GLU A 196 11.38 -5.24 -17.67
C GLU A 196 12.77 -5.66 -18.18
N SER A 197 13.07 -5.39 -19.45
CA SER A 197 14.37 -5.67 -20.06
C SER A 197 15.42 -4.58 -19.83
N GLN A 198 15.00 -3.39 -19.39
CA GLN A 198 15.86 -2.24 -19.10
C GLN A 198 16.28 -2.20 -17.64
N LEU A 199 15.44 -2.74 -16.75
CA LEU A 199 15.71 -2.82 -15.31
C LEU A 199 16.86 -3.79 -15.01
N LYS A 200 17.53 -3.61 -13.87
CA LYS A 200 18.49 -4.59 -13.34
C LYS A 200 17.82 -5.94 -13.16
N PRO A 201 18.55 -7.06 -13.25
CA PRO A 201 18.01 -8.39 -13.01
C PRO A 201 17.29 -8.51 -11.66
N ALA A 202 16.25 -9.34 -11.58
CA ALA A 202 15.49 -9.59 -10.37
C ALA A 202 16.39 -9.96 -9.18
N GLY A 203 16.16 -9.34 -8.03
CA GLY A 203 16.91 -9.53 -6.80
C GLY A 203 18.24 -8.78 -6.73
N THR A 204 18.56 -7.92 -7.71
CA THR A 204 19.78 -7.10 -7.69
C THR A 204 19.90 -6.28 -6.42
N TYR A 205 18.80 -5.74 -5.93
CA TYR A 205 18.77 -4.88 -4.77
C TYR A 205 18.40 -5.59 -3.47
N ASN A 206 18.10 -6.89 -3.49
CA ASN A 206 17.56 -7.63 -2.35
C ASN A 206 18.48 -7.72 -1.12
N ASN A 207 19.81 -7.60 -1.30
CA ASN A 207 20.80 -7.69 -0.22
C ASN A 207 21.82 -6.54 -0.27
N SER A 208 21.42 -5.36 -0.69
CA SER A 208 22.31 -4.23 -0.90
C SER A 208 21.87 -3.00 -0.10
N SER A 209 22.72 -1.99 -0.02
CA SER A 209 22.38 -0.66 0.48
C SER A 209 21.25 0.02 -0.32
N ASN A 210 20.94 -0.51 -1.50
CA ASN A 210 19.89 -0.04 -2.39
C ASN A 210 18.59 -0.85 -2.25
N PHE A 211 18.42 -1.63 -1.17
CA PHE A 211 17.16 -2.32 -0.88
C PHE A 211 15.98 -1.36 -0.96
N GLY A 212 14.94 -1.78 -1.68
CA GLY A 212 13.76 -0.95 -1.96
C GLY A 212 13.77 -0.21 -3.30
N ARG A 213 14.86 -0.29 -4.08
CA ARG A 213 14.84 0.13 -5.49
C ARG A 213 14.17 -0.93 -6.36
N ALA A 214 13.54 -0.49 -7.45
CA ALA A 214 12.85 -1.38 -8.38
C ALA A 214 13.83 -2.07 -9.33
N ASP A 215 13.74 -3.39 -9.40
CA ASP A 215 14.40 -4.21 -10.40
C ASP A 215 13.37 -5.01 -11.21
N ALA A 216 13.81 -5.89 -12.08
CA ALA A 216 12.93 -6.70 -12.91
C ALA A 216 11.94 -7.56 -12.06
N GLY A 217 12.31 -7.93 -10.84
CA GLY A 217 11.41 -8.65 -9.92
C GLY A 217 10.18 -7.84 -9.55
N ALA A 218 10.34 -6.54 -9.28
CA ALA A 218 9.24 -5.62 -9.00
C ALA A 218 8.31 -5.47 -10.23
N ALA A 219 8.89 -5.33 -11.43
CA ALA A 219 8.12 -5.23 -12.68
C ALA A 219 7.35 -6.54 -12.96
N TYR A 220 7.97 -7.70 -12.77
CA TYR A 220 7.28 -9.01 -12.92
C TYR A 220 6.13 -9.17 -11.91
N ALA A 221 6.32 -8.75 -10.66
CA ALA A 221 5.29 -8.84 -9.64
C ALA A 221 4.09 -7.94 -9.97
N LEU A 222 4.31 -6.70 -10.39
CA LEU A 222 3.23 -5.81 -10.83
C LEU A 222 2.53 -6.35 -12.08
N HIS A 223 3.27 -6.92 -13.03
CA HIS A 223 2.70 -7.53 -14.23
C HIS A 223 1.84 -8.77 -13.92
N ALA A 224 2.30 -9.62 -12.99
CA ALA A 224 1.51 -10.76 -12.52
C ALA A 224 0.19 -10.30 -11.86
N ARG A 225 0.25 -9.25 -11.01
CA ARG A 225 -0.93 -8.65 -10.36
C ARG A 225 -1.89 -8.03 -11.39
N LEU A 226 -1.36 -7.30 -12.37
CA LEU A 226 -2.12 -6.72 -13.48
C LEU A 226 -2.86 -7.81 -14.27
N ALA A 227 -2.15 -8.87 -14.66
CA ALA A 227 -2.70 -9.97 -15.46
C ALA A 227 -3.77 -10.79 -14.71
N LEU A 228 -3.59 -11.04 -13.41
CA LEU A 228 -4.59 -11.72 -12.58
C LEU A 228 -5.92 -10.95 -12.53
N ASN A 229 -5.87 -9.64 -12.50
CA ASN A 229 -7.04 -8.77 -12.42
C ASN A 229 -7.59 -8.34 -13.81
N SER A 230 -7.03 -8.84 -14.91
CA SER A 230 -7.38 -8.44 -16.28
C SER A 230 -8.87 -8.51 -16.59
N GLU A 231 -9.57 -9.56 -16.11
CA GLU A 231 -11.01 -9.71 -16.31
C GLU A 231 -11.81 -8.59 -15.63
N ALA A 232 -11.44 -8.21 -14.41
CA ALA A 232 -12.07 -7.11 -13.69
C ALA A 232 -11.81 -5.76 -14.37
N TYR A 233 -10.56 -5.47 -14.73
CA TYR A 233 -10.14 -4.19 -15.32
C TYR A 233 -10.69 -3.96 -16.73
N THR A 234 -11.01 -5.02 -17.46
CA THR A 234 -11.49 -4.94 -18.85
C THR A 234 -12.96 -5.33 -18.99
N ASN A 235 -13.71 -5.40 -17.87
CA ASN A 235 -15.12 -5.83 -17.86
C ASN A 235 -15.33 -7.17 -18.59
N GLY A 236 -14.43 -8.13 -18.40
CA GLY A 236 -14.49 -9.46 -18.97
C GLY A 236 -13.92 -9.61 -20.38
N ALA A 237 -13.41 -8.53 -20.99
CA ALA A 237 -12.88 -8.59 -22.36
C ALA A 237 -11.54 -9.34 -22.47
N VAL A 238 -10.71 -9.27 -21.41
CA VAL A 238 -9.40 -9.93 -21.34
C VAL A 238 -9.35 -10.85 -20.12
N LYS A 239 -8.73 -12.03 -20.28
CA LYS A 239 -8.52 -13.05 -19.23
C LYS A 239 -7.09 -13.58 -19.31
N ASP A 240 -6.15 -12.80 -18.83
CA ASP A 240 -4.71 -13.07 -18.96
C ASP A 240 -4.17 -13.99 -17.85
N TYR A 241 -4.94 -15.01 -17.44
CA TYR A 241 -4.54 -15.92 -16.35
C TYR A 241 -3.26 -16.70 -16.67
N GLN A 242 -3.03 -17.08 -17.95
CA GLN A 242 -1.76 -17.71 -18.32
C GLN A 242 -0.58 -16.73 -18.15
N LYS A 243 -0.76 -15.47 -18.52
CA LYS A 243 0.24 -14.42 -18.30
C LYS A 243 0.54 -14.21 -16.81
N ALA A 244 -0.51 -14.25 -15.95
CA ALA A 244 -0.33 -14.19 -14.49
C ALA A 244 0.54 -15.35 -13.98
N ILE A 245 0.35 -16.57 -14.47
CA ILE A 245 1.19 -17.73 -14.17
C ILE A 245 2.62 -17.52 -14.65
N ASP A 246 2.80 -17.04 -15.89
CA ASP A 246 4.12 -16.89 -16.49
C ASP A 246 4.97 -15.84 -15.75
N TYR A 247 4.38 -14.71 -15.36
CA TYR A 247 5.07 -13.67 -14.58
C TYR A 247 5.32 -14.09 -13.13
N SER A 248 4.38 -14.78 -12.49
CA SER A 248 4.61 -15.39 -11.18
C SER A 248 5.79 -16.37 -11.22
N ASN A 249 5.87 -17.19 -12.28
CA ASN A 249 6.98 -18.11 -12.49
C ASN A 249 8.32 -17.37 -12.68
N LYS A 250 8.36 -16.24 -13.38
CA LYS A 250 9.59 -15.43 -13.52
C LYS A 250 10.13 -15.01 -12.16
N VAL A 251 9.25 -14.66 -11.20
CA VAL A 251 9.68 -14.29 -9.84
C VAL A 251 10.04 -15.52 -9.00
N ILE A 252 9.17 -16.53 -8.95
CA ILE A 252 9.37 -17.71 -8.09
C ILE A 252 10.63 -18.49 -8.48
N SER A 253 10.92 -18.59 -9.79
CA SER A 253 12.03 -19.40 -10.30
C SER A 253 13.33 -18.63 -10.53
N CYS A 254 13.39 -17.31 -10.29
CA CYS A 254 14.63 -16.55 -10.53
C CYS A 254 15.74 -16.86 -9.50
N GLY A 255 15.39 -17.49 -8.38
CA GLY A 255 16.36 -17.87 -7.33
C GLY A 255 16.82 -16.72 -6.43
N ALA A 256 16.24 -15.52 -6.60
CA ALA A 256 16.57 -14.35 -5.79
C ALA A 256 15.71 -14.23 -4.53
N TYR A 257 14.52 -14.82 -4.53
CA TYR A 257 13.55 -14.72 -3.45
C TYR A 257 13.20 -16.09 -2.86
N ASP A 258 12.83 -16.12 -1.58
CA ASP A 258 12.33 -17.31 -0.87
C ASP A 258 11.31 -16.86 0.19
N LEU A 259 10.41 -17.77 0.59
CA LEU A 259 9.47 -17.49 1.67
C LEU A 259 10.22 -17.44 3.02
N SER A 260 9.81 -16.51 3.86
CA SER A 260 10.32 -16.39 5.23
C SER A 260 9.76 -17.52 6.10
N ARG A 261 10.64 -18.45 6.57
CA ARG A 261 10.26 -19.69 7.27
C ARG A 261 10.90 -19.85 8.62
N THR A 262 12.09 -19.25 8.82
CA THR A 262 12.90 -19.51 10.00
C THR A 262 12.48 -18.58 11.14
N ALA A 263 12.02 -19.17 12.24
CA ALA A 263 11.68 -18.40 13.43
C ALA A 263 12.95 -17.84 14.10
N LYS A 264 12.84 -16.64 14.69
CA LYS A 264 13.90 -15.96 15.44
C LYS A 264 13.32 -15.30 16.69
N ASN A 265 13.89 -15.57 17.84
CA ASN A 265 13.53 -14.95 19.13
C ASN A 265 12.01 -14.98 19.44
N GLY A 266 11.33 -16.07 19.06
CA GLY A 266 9.90 -16.26 19.30
C GLY A 266 8.98 -15.72 18.18
N TYR A 267 9.52 -15.03 17.18
CA TYR A 267 8.78 -14.56 16.01
C TYR A 267 8.87 -15.57 14.87
N SER A 268 7.73 -15.94 14.29
CA SER A 268 7.70 -16.81 13.12
C SER A 268 8.34 -16.12 11.91
N GLY A 269 8.69 -16.88 10.85
CA GLY A 269 9.15 -16.30 9.60
C GLY A 269 8.15 -15.29 9.05
N TYR A 270 6.85 -15.60 9.09
CA TYR A 270 5.81 -14.68 8.65
C TYR A 270 5.83 -13.35 9.41
N ALA A 271 5.88 -13.39 10.74
CA ALA A 271 5.86 -12.19 11.58
C ALA A 271 7.03 -11.25 11.27
N GLN A 272 8.23 -11.81 11.02
CA GLN A 272 9.44 -11.03 10.75
C GLN A 272 9.33 -10.15 9.51
N VAL A 273 8.48 -10.47 8.54
CA VAL A 273 8.25 -9.66 7.33
C VAL A 273 7.63 -8.30 7.66
N PHE A 274 6.97 -8.16 8.82
CA PHE A 274 6.23 -6.98 9.26
C PHE A 274 6.82 -6.33 10.53
N MET A 275 8.11 -6.55 10.79
CA MET A 275 8.83 -6.04 11.96
C MET A 275 9.81 -4.92 11.59
N GLY A 276 10.26 -4.14 12.58
CA GLY A 276 11.06 -2.94 12.41
C GLY A 276 12.50 -3.17 11.91
N ASP A 277 12.91 -4.41 11.68
CA ASP A 277 14.20 -4.79 11.10
C ASP A 277 14.04 -5.52 9.75
N ASN A 278 12.86 -5.41 9.11
CA ASN A 278 12.57 -6.15 7.88
C ASN A 278 13.39 -5.70 6.66
N ASP A 279 14.09 -4.57 6.76
CA ASP A 279 14.97 -4.02 5.72
C ASP A 279 16.43 -4.48 5.81
N TYR A 280 16.83 -5.11 6.94
CA TYR A 280 18.17 -5.68 7.11
C TYR A 280 18.17 -7.10 7.72
N ASN A 281 17.02 -7.61 8.15
CA ASN A 281 16.87 -9.01 8.57
C ASN A 281 16.83 -9.92 7.33
N PRO A 282 17.87 -10.78 7.11
CA PRO A 282 17.95 -11.57 5.89
C PRO A 282 16.75 -12.51 5.69
N GLU A 283 16.11 -12.95 6.80
CA GLU A 283 14.94 -13.83 6.74
C GLU A 283 13.72 -13.09 6.18
N ALA A 284 13.50 -11.83 6.55
CA ALA A 284 12.42 -11.01 6.03
C ALA A 284 12.71 -10.52 4.60
N MET A 285 13.93 -10.01 4.37
CA MET A 285 14.34 -9.44 3.09
C MET A 285 14.17 -10.40 1.91
N LYS A 286 14.44 -11.71 2.14
CA LYS A 286 14.35 -12.69 1.04
C LYS A 286 12.93 -12.89 0.50
N GLU A 287 11.89 -12.55 1.27
CA GLU A 287 10.49 -12.62 0.81
C GLU A 287 10.03 -11.31 0.17
N ILE A 288 10.62 -10.17 0.52
CA ILE A 288 10.21 -8.84 0.06
C ILE A 288 10.78 -8.58 -1.33
N ILE A 289 9.91 -8.31 -2.30
CA ILE A 289 10.29 -7.99 -3.69
C ILE A 289 10.46 -6.50 -3.86
N PHE A 290 9.49 -5.70 -3.38
CA PHE A 290 9.52 -4.25 -3.48
C PHE A 290 8.81 -3.63 -2.27
N PRO A 291 9.55 -2.97 -1.35
CA PRO A 291 8.99 -2.28 -0.21
C PRO A 291 8.82 -0.78 -0.44
N ILE A 292 7.93 -0.17 0.34
CA ILE A 292 8.00 1.26 0.64
C ILE A 292 8.90 1.42 1.85
N ARG A 293 10.03 2.11 1.69
CA ARG A 293 11.06 2.25 2.72
C ARG A 293 10.60 3.17 3.85
N GLN A 294 10.87 2.73 5.09
CA GLN A 294 10.62 3.48 6.32
C GLN A 294 11.85 3.37 7.23
N ASP A 295 12.29 4.43 7.88
CA ASP A 295 13.44 4.39 8.77
C ASP A 295 13.23 5.13 10.12
N GLY A 296 12.04 5.63 10.36
CA GLY A 296 11.71 6.35 11.61
C GLY A 296 12.46 7.67 11.83
N VAL A 297 13.45 7.99 11.01
CA VAL A 297 14.33 9.16 11.14
C VAL A 297 14.18 10.11 9.95
N LYS A 298 14.39 9.61 8.74
CA LYS A 298 14.33 10.41 7.49
C LYS A 298 12.94 10.37 6.86
N THR A 299 12.21 9.28 7.04
CA THR A 299 10.88 9.07 6.46
C THR A 299 9.76 9.33 7.47
N GLN A 300 9.95 10.32 8.37
CA GLN A 300 8.94 10.66 9.37
C GLN A 300 7.66 11.16 8.71
N SER A 301 6.59 10.41 8.91
CA SER A 301 5.24 10.72 8.44
C SER A 301 4.20 9.94 9.26
N TYR A 302 3.00 10.50 9.40
CA TYR A 302 1.86 9.79 9.97
C TYR A 302 1.09 8.97 8.91
N ALA A 303 1.63 8.83 7.71
CA ALA A 303 0.97 8.18 6.58
C ALA A 303 1.54 6.82 6.17
N GLY A 304 2.71 6.44 6.68
CA GLY A 304 3.38 5.17 6.38
C GLY A 304 3.04 4.05 7.38
N SER A 305 4.02 3.23 7.73
CA SER A 305 3.87 2.17 8.75
C SER A 305 3.55 2.73 10.14
N THR A 306 3.91 3.99 10.41
CA THR A 306 3.46 4.71 11.62
C THR A 306 1.94 4.68 11.75
N TYR A 307 1.21 4.95 10.67
CA TYR A 307 -0.25 4.84 10.64
C TYR A 307 -0.73 3.45 11.03
N LEU A 308 -0.22 2.41 10.38
CA LEU A 308 -0.66 1.03 10.61
C LEU A 308 -0.45 0.59 12.06
N ILE A 309 0.75 0.81 12.59
CA ILE A 309 1.14 0.32 13.93
C ILE A 309 0.45 1.13 15.03
N ALA A 310 0.42 2.45 14.92
CA ALA A 310 -0.24 3.29 15.91
C ALA A 310 -1.77 3.11 15.92
N ALA A 311 -2.38 2.93 14.73
CA ALA A 311 -3.83 2.80 14.59
C ALA A 311 -4.37 1.50 15.17
N THR A 312 -3.63 0.40 15.07
CA THR A 312 -4.04 -0.92 15.58
C THR A 312 -3.68 -1.14 17.04
N ARG A 313 -2.85 -0.26 17.63
CA ARG A 313 -2.41 -0.37 19.01
C ARG A 313 -3.36 0.34 19.97
N GLY A 314 -3.81 -0.39 21.02
CA GLY A 314 -4.61 0.12 22.12
C GLY A 314 -3.78 0.44 23.37
N ALA A 315 -4.27 1.37 24.21
CA ALA A 315 -3.64 1.66 25.50
C ALA A 315 -3.66 0.42 26.41
N GLY A 316 -2.53 0.11 27.04
CA GLY A 316 -2.37 -1.06 27.92
C GLY A 316 -2.09 -2.37 27.20
N MET A 317 -2.05 -2.41 25.87
CA MET A 317 -1.48 -3.54 25.14
C MET A 317 0.03 -3.66 25.40
N PRO A 318 0.61 -4.87 25.21
CA PRO A 318 2.04 -5.03 25.17
C PRO A 318 2.70 -4.03 24.20
N TYR A 319 3.92 -3.63 24.50
CA TYR A 319 4.69 -2.72 23.67
C TYR A 319 5.01 -3.38 22.32
N LEU A 320 4.72 -2.68 21.23
CA LEU A 320 4.98 -3.13 19.86
C LEU A 320 6.09 -2.30 19.17
N GLY A 321 7.06 -1.82 19.95
CA GLY A 321 8.17 -1.00 19.43
C GLY A 321 7.83 0.47 19.27
N THR A 322 6.73 0.96 19.85
CA THR A 322 6.28 2.35 19.72
C THR A 322 5.55 2.84 20.97
N SER A 323 5.70 4.14 21.26
CA SER A 323 4.89 4.85 22.22
C SER A 323 3.58 5.40 21.63
N ALA A 324 3.43 5.41 20.31
CA ALA A 324 2.22 5.89 19.64
C ALA A 324 1.06 4.91 19.82
N VAL A 325 -0.09 5.42 20.29
CA VAL A 325 -1.30 4.64 20.58
C VAL A 325 -2.50 5.43 20.09
N TRP A 326 -3.13 4.97 19.00
CA TRP A 326 -4.31 5.65 18.46
C TRP A 326 -5.61 4.90 18.71
N THR A 327 -5.57 3.59 18.89
CA THR A 327 -6.74 2.77 19.24
C THR A 327 -7.91 2.98 18.27
N CYS A 328 -7.67 2.88 16.98
CA CYS A 328 -8.70 3.22 15.99
C CYS A 328 -8.96 2.17 14.91
N ILE A 329 -8.11 1.15 14.75
CA ILE A 329 -8.36 0.03 13.80
C ILE A 329 -8.52 -1.27 14.59
N PHE A 330 -9.64 -1.97 14.33
CA PHE A 330 -9.95 -3.26 14.94
C PHE A 330 -10.34 -4.28 13.87
N ALA A 331 -10.00 -5.55 14.11
CA ALA A 331 -10.43 -6.66 13.27
C ALA A 331 -11.96 -6.84 13.37
N ARG A 332 -12.60 -7.00 12.23
CA ARG A 332 -13.99 -7.46 12.17
C ARG A 332 -14.08 -8.95 12.50
N GLN A 333 -15.25 -9.41 12.97
CA GLN A 333 -15.50 -10.84 13.16
C GLN A 333 -15.27 -11.66 11.88
N ASN A 334 -15.48 -11.07 10.70
CA ASN A 334 -15.24 -11.72 9.42
C ASN A 334 -13.77 -12.08 9.19
N LEU A 335 -12.82 -11.22 9.61
CA LEU A 335 -11.39 -11.52 9.57
C LEU A 335 -11.04 -12.63 10.56
N ILE A 336 -11.54 -12.56 11.79
CA ILE A 336 -11.32 -13.60 12.79
C ILE A 336 -11.86 -14.96 12.31
N ALA A 337 -13.02 -14.98 11.64
CA ALA A 337 -13.62 -16.19 11.05
C ALA A 337 -12.74 -16.85 9.96
N LYS A 338 -11.72 -16.17 9.43
CA LYS A 338 -10.78 -16.80 8.50
C LYS A 338 -9.83 -17.77 9.20
N PHE A 339 -9.60 -17.57 10.48
CA PHE A 339 -8.70 -18.38 11.32
C PHE A 339 -9.46 -19.33 12.25
N PHE A 340 -10.71 -19.04 12.55
CA PHE A 340 -11.56 -19.83 13.45
C PHE A 340 -12.89 -20.14 12.76
N ASN A 341 -13.35 -21.40 12.81
CA ASN A 341 -14.63 -21.79 12.23
C ASN A 341 -15.80 -20.98 12.84
N ASN A 342 -15.72 -20.69 14.14
CA ASN A 342 -16.58 -19.75 14.83
C ASN A 342 -15.69 -18.64 15.43
N PRO A 343 -15.91 -17.36 15.08
CA PRO A 343 -15.10 -16.25 15.63
C PRO A 343 -15.08 -16.22 17.17
N ALA A 344 -16.13 -16.71 17.83
CA ALA A 344 -16.21 -16.77 19.28
C ALA A 344 -15.24 -17.80 19.93
N ASP A 345 -14.66 -18.71 19.12
CA ASP A 345 -13.65 -19.66 19.59
C ASP A 345 -12.26 -19.03 19.68
N CYS A 346 -12.08 -17.80 19.16
CA CYS A 346 -10.85 -17.07 19.31
C CYS A 346 -10.68 -16.63 20.77
N PRO A 347 -9.55 -16.97 21.43
CA PRO A 347 -9.30 -16.62 22.82
C PRO A 347 -9.42 -15.10 23.07
N ALA A 348 -10.01 -14.73 24.21
CA ALA A 348 -10.11 -13.35 24.66
C ALA A 348 -10.04 -13.28 26.19
N ALA A 349 -9.55 -12.17 26.73
CA ALA A 349 -9.54 -11.92 28.15
C ALA A 349 -10.98 -11.96 28.71
N THR A 350 -11.13 -12.55 29.89
CA THR A 350 -12.39 -12.56 30.61
C THR A 350 -12.75 -11.16 31.13
N ALA A 351 -14.03 -10.95 31.51
CA ALA A 351 -14.48 -9.67 32.08
C ALA A 351 -13.67 -9.29 33.34
N ASP A 352 -13.26 -10.28 34.15
CA ASP A 352 -12.46 -10.06 35.35
C ASP A 352 -10.99 -9.68 35.01
N GLU A 353 -10.42 -10.19 33.93
CA GLU A 353 -9.09 -9.85 33.45
C GLU A 353 -9.05 -8.48 32.79
N LEU A 354 -10.16 -7.99 32.23
CA LEU A 354 -10.26 -6.66 31.63
C LEU A 354 -10.25 -5.52 32.63
N ASP A 355 -10.22 -5.79 33.93
CA ASP A 355 -10.10 -4.76 34.96
C ASP A 355 -8.74 -4.03 34.82
N ALA A 356 -8.81 -2.71 34.62
CA ALA A 356 -7.63 -1.86 34.43
C ALA A 356 -6.62 -1.95 35.59
N SER A 357 -7.07 -2.31 36.82
CA SER A 357 -6.18 -2.51 37.97
C SER A 357 -5.29 -3.77 37.86
N LYS A 358 -5.62 -4.66 36.94
CA LYS A 358 -4.91 -5.92 36.68
C LYS A 358 -3.97 -5.83 35.46
N LEU A 359 -3.81 -4.65 34.86
CA LEU A 359 -2.88 -4.46 33.76
C LEU A 359 -1.45 -4.90 34.16
N PRO A 360 -0.76 -5.68 33.34
CA PRO A 360 0.64 -6.03 33.60
C PRO A 360 1.50 -4.77 33.74
N THR A 361 2.37 -4.75 34.73
CA THR A 361 3.28 -3.63 35.02
C THR A 361 4.71 -4.14 35.13
N GLY A 362 5.68 -3.31 34.77
CA GLY A 362 7.11 -3.67 34.85
C GLY A 362 7.87 -3.24 33.62
N THR A 363 8.99 -3.89 33.36
CA THR A 363 9.75 -3.77 32.12
C THR A 363 8.98 -4.39 30.95
N GLU A 364 9.30 -4.02 29.72
CA GLU A 364 8.65 -4.56 28.53
C GLU A 364 8.61 -6.10 28.51
N ALA A 365 9.74 -6.75 28.82
CA ALA A 365 9.81 -8.20 28.86
C ALA A 365 8.91 -8.82 29.94
N GLU A 366 8.83 -8.17 31.12
CA GLU A 366 7.95 -8.62 32.22
C GLU A 366 6.47 -8.41 31.86
N VAL A 367 6.12 -7.32 31.18
CA VAL A 367 4.76 -7.05 30.69
C VAL A 367 4.36 -8.09 29.65
N ILE A 368 5.22 -8.39 28.68
CA ILE A 368 4.94 -9.42 27.66
C ILE A 368 4.81 -10.80 28.33
N ALA A 369 5.69 -11.14 29.27
CA ALA A 369 5.66 -12.43 29.96
C ALA A 369 4.39 -12.59 30.81
N ALA A 370 3.95 -11.54 31.50
CA ALA A 370 2.72 -11.54 32.29
C ALA A 370 1.49 -11.59 31.38
N ASP A 371 1.47 -10.82 30.28
CA ASP A 371 0.38 -10.80 29.32
C ASP A 371 0.17 -12.17 28.66
N ASN A 372 1.24 -12.87 28.32
CA ASN A 372 1.17 -14.22 27.74
C ASN A 372 0.53 -15.28 28.66
N GLN A 373 0.33 -14.95 29.93
CA GLN A 373 -0.39 -15.82 30.90
C GLN A 373 -1.86 -15.44 31.05
N LEU A 374 -2.29 -14.34 30.43
CA LEU A 374 -3.67 -13.88 30.46
C LEU A 374 -4.43 -14.38 29.22
N GLY A 375 -5.77 -14.46 29.35
CA GLY A 375 -6.60 -14.81 28.21
C GLY A 375 -6.50 -13.76 27.09
N GLY A 376 -6.50 -14.22 25.84
CA GLY A 376 -6.50 -13.37 24.65
C GLY A 376 -5.13 -12.79 24.25
N SER A 377 -4.03 -13.28 24.82
CA SER A 377 -2.69 -12.93 24.35
C SER A 377 -2.45 -13.42 22.93
N THR A 378 -1.53 -12.77 22.20
CA THR A 378 -1.19 -13.19 20.83
C THR A 378 -0.68 -14.63 20.80
N ALA A 379 0.10 -15.04 21.79
CA ALA A 379 0.60 -16.40 21.87
C ALA A 379 -0.53 -17.44 22.02
N GLU A 380 -1.54 -17.16 22.84
CA GLU A 380 -2.70 -18.04 23.00
C GLU A 380 -3.53 -18.10 21.71
N ILE A 381 -3.75 -16.97 21.04
CA ILE A 381 -4.51 -16.91 19.77
C ILE A 381 -3.78 -17.69 18.67
N LEU A 382 -2.46 -17.52 18.52
CA LEU A 382 -1.64 -18.28 17.56
C LEU A 382 -1.74 -19.80 17.82
N ALA A 383 -1.63 -20.22 19.08
CA ALA A 383 -1.73 -21.63 19.46
C ALA A 383 -3.11 -22.20 19.16
N ALA A 384 -4.19 -21.45 19.44
CA ALA A 384 -5.57 -21.87 19.18
C ALA A 384 -5.91 -21.90 17.68
N ALA A 385 -5.40 -20.94 16.90
CA ALA A 385 -5.59 -20.89 15.45
C ALA A 385 -4.79 -21.95 14.71
N ASN A 386 -3.67 -22.42 15.28
CA ASN A 386 -2.71 -23.28 14.59
C ASN A 386 -2.31 -22.71 13.21
N ASP A 387 -2.02 -21.40 13.18
CA ASP A 387 -1.62 -20.64 11.99
C ASP A 387 -0.81 -19.42 12.42
N ASP A 388 0.45 -19.32 12.03
CA ASP A 388 1.38 -18.24 12.41
C ASP A 388 0.93 -16.85 11.97
N ARG A 389 -0.07 -16.77 11.11
CA ARG A 389 -0.62 -15.52 10.58
C ARG A 389 -1.75 -14.96 11.45
N ALA A 390 -2.24 -15.69 12.45
CA ALA A 390 -3.31 -15.23 13.35
C ALA A 390 -2.78 -14.21 14.38
N LEU A 391 -2.20 -13.11 13.90
CA LEU A 391 -1.54 -12.09 14.71
C LEU A 391 -2.56 -11.07 15.26
N PHE A 392 -3.34 -11.52 16.25
CA PHE A 392 -4.35 -10.73 16.93
C PHE A 392 -4.05 -10.63 18.43
N TYR A 393 -4.72 -9.68 19.07
CA TYR A 393 -4.67 -9.47 20.50
C TYR A 393 -6.06 -9.12 21.03
N ALA A 394 -6.49 -9.85 22.04
CA ALA A 394 -7.77 -9.65 22.73
C ALA A 394 -7.62 -9.71 24.26
N GLY A 395 -6.39 -9.45 24.73
CA GLY A 395 -6.03 -9.44 26.15
C GLY A 395 -6.37 -8.11 26.83
N VAL A 396 -5.87 -7.97 28.05
CA VAL A 396 -6.07 -6.78 28.88
C VAL A 396 -5.49 -5.54 28.17
N GLY A 397 -6.20 -4.42 28.20
CA GLY A 397 -5.77 -3.15 27.61
C GLY A 397 -6.05 -2.98 26.12
N GLY A 398 -6.44 -4.00 25.40
CA GLY A 398 -6.74 -3.87 23.98
C GLY A 398 -8.12 -3.27 23.64
N GLY A 399 -8.90 -2.79 24.61
CA GLY A 399 -10.25 -2.25 24.40
C GLY A 399 -11.37 -3.27 24.67
N THR A 400 -12.58 -2.99 24.23
CA THR A 400 -13.72 -3.92 24.31
C THR A 400 -13.48 -5.16 23.44
N ARG A 401 -13.83 -6.34 23.95
CA ARG A 401 -13.53 -7.62 23.30
C ARG A 401 -14.78 -8.35 22.77
N THR A 402 -15.82 -7.64 22.45
CA THR A 402 -16.97 -8.22 21.76
C THR A 402 -16.81 -8.15 20.26
N LEU A 403 -17.10 -9.24 19.59
CA LEU A 403 -17.14 -9.30 18.12
C LEU A 403 -18.55 -9.00 17.58
N SER A 404 -19.54 -8.91 18.44
CA SER A 404 -20.91 -8.62 18.03
C SER A 404 -21.05 -7.16 17.61
N PRO A 405 -21.59 -6.87 16.41
CA PRO A 405 -21.83 -5.51 15.98
C PRO A 405 -22.88 -4.86 16.87
N GLY A 406 -22.63 -3.59 17.26
CA GLY A 406 -23.66 -2.75 17.84
C GLY A 406 -24.70 -2.36 16.78
N LYS A 407 -25.75 -1.65 17.21
CA LYS A 407 -26.72 -1.07 16.26
C LYS A 407 -26.19 0.17 15.54
N GLN A 408 -25.13 0.77 16.07
CA GLN A 408 -24.49 1.98 15.54
C GLN A 408 -22.97 1.79 15.55
N ILE A 409 -22.29 2.38 14.59
CA ILE A 409 -20.83 2.35 14.50
C ILE A 409 -20.15 3.53 15.20
N THR A 410 -20.90 4.51 15.69
CA THR A 410 -20.35 5.66 16.43
C THR A 410 -19.67 5.17 17.71
N GLY A 411 -18.40 5.53 17.88
CA GLY A 411 -17.61 5.09 19.01
C GLY A 411 -17.31 3.58 19.02
N TRP A 412 -17.20 2.96 17.85
CA TRP A 412 -16.86 1.55 17.73
C TRP A 412 -15.55 1.25 18.46
N LEU A 413 -15.60 0.33 19.43
CA LEU A 413 -14.45 -0.16 20.18
C LEU A 413 -14.44 -1.70 20.25
N ASN A 414 -15.35 -2.34 19.51
CA ASN A 414 -15.46 -3.79 19.45
C ASN A 414 -14.50 -4.37 18.42
N GLY A 415 -14.16 -5.64 18.59
CA GLY A 415 -13.23 -6.34 17.75
C GLY A 415 -11.87 -6.55 18.42
N TYR A 416 -11.02 -7.31 17.77
CA TYR A 416 -9.70 -7.60 18.27
C TYR A 416 -8.68 -6.63 17.72
N SER A 417 -7.66 -6.30 18.52
CA SER A 417 -6.51 -5.57 18.03
C SER A 417 -5.71 -6.45 17.06
N ILE A 418 -5.08 -5.83 16.08
CA ILE A 418 -4.29 -6.51 15.07
C ILE A 418 -2.83 -6.19 15.35
N VAL A 419 -2.00 -7.21 15.56
CA VAL A 419 -0.58 -7.07 15.93
C VAL A 419 0.36 -7.59 14.84
N LYS A 420 -0.14 -7.68 13.62
CA LYS A 420 0.66 -8.08 12.45
C LYS A 420 1.81 -7.11 12.21
N TRP A 421 1.53 -5.81 12.20
CA TRP A 421 2.50 -4.75 12.01
C TRP A 421 3.10 -4.33 13.35
N GLN A 422 4.42 -4.35 13.47
CA GLN A 422 5.15 -4.04 14.69
C GLN A 422 6.42 -3.25 14.35
N ASN A 423 6.81 -2.36 15.26
CA ASN A 423 8.12 -1.69 15.21
C ASN A 423 9.15 -2.38 16.10
N LEU A 424 8.79 -3.49 16.75
CA LEU A 424 9.75 -4.40 17.37
C LEU A 424 10.67 -5.01 16.31
N ARG A 425 11.89 -5.33 16.70
CA ARG A 425 12.89 -5.95 15.84
C ARG A 425 13.14 -7.40 16.25
N ALA A 426 13.18 -8.29 15.29
CA ALA A 426 13.41 -9.71 15.53
C ALA A 426 14.80 -10.00 16.14
N ASP A 427 15.76 -9.10 15.98
CA ASP A 427 17.07 -9.16 16.60
C ASP A 427 17.09 -8.63 18.06
N GLN A 428 15.95 -8.15 18.57
CA GLN A 428 15.76 -7.56 19.90
C GLN A 428 16.50 -6.23 20.12
N SER A 429 16.99 -5.57 19.07
CA SER A 429 17.52 -4.21 19.17
C SER A 429 16.38 -3.20 19.29
N ASN A 430 16.69 -2.00 19.80
CA ASN A 430 15.69 -0.94 19.93
C ASN A 430 15.36 -0.31 18.58
N PRO A 431 14.09 0.09 18.37
CA PRO A 431 13.70 0.93 17.23
C PRO A 431 14.50 2.24 17.17
N SER A 432 14.66 2.78 15.98
CA SER A 432 15.36 4.08 15.77
C SER A 432 14.60 5.25 16.39
N ASN A 433 13.28 5.16 16.46
CA ASN A 433 12.40 6.19 16.99
C ASN A 433 11.18 5.56 17.69
N ALA A 434 10.75 6.18 18.79
CA ALA A 434 9.58 5.72 19.54
C ALA A 434 8.24 6.17 18.93
N SER A 435 8.23 7.16 18.05
CA SER A 435 7.01 7.77 17.49
C SER A 435 6.83 7.50 16.00
N PHE A 436 7.91 7.30 15.26
CA PHE A 436 7.91 7.00 13.84
C PHE A 436 8.58 5.65 13.61
N MET A 437 8.02 4.87 12.71
CA MET A 437 8.35 3.46 12.58
C MET A 437 9.47 3.21 11.57
N ASP A 438 10.26 2.16 11.85
CA ASP A 438 11.30 1.66 10.97
C ASP A 438 10.77 0.64 9.95
N THR A 439 9.62 0.03 10.26
CA THR A 439 9.06 -1.09 9.50
C THR A 439 8.74 -0.71 8.07
N ASP A 440 9.48 -1.22 7.11
CA ASP A 440 9.17 -1.10 5.69
C ASP A 440 7.83 -1.75 5.36
N ILE A 441 7.13 -1.22 4.37
CA ILE A 441 5.86 -1.77 3.90
C ILE A 441 6.12 -2.65 2.67
N PRO A 442 6.03 -3.99 2.77
CA PRO A 442 6.20 -4.89 1.62
C PRO A 442 5.06 -4.72 0.62
N LEU A 443 5.22 -3.86 -0.38
CA LEU A 443 4.19 -3.62 -1.40
C LEU A 443 4.03 -4.83 -2.34
N PHE A 444 5.15 -5.49 -2.65
CA PHE A 444 5.19 -6.78 -3.32
C PHE A 444 6.07 -7.74 -2.55
N ARG A 445 5.57 -8.95 -2.30
CA ARG A 445 6.30 -10.04 -1.66
C ARG A 445 6.00 -11.40 -2.29
N LEU A 446 6.91 -12.34 -2.16
CA LEU A 446 6.89 -13.63 -2.87
C LEU A 446 5.59 -14.42 -2.65
N ALA A 447 5.00 -14.35 -1.46
CA ALA A 447 3.74 -15.05 -1.18
C ALA A 447 2.60 -14.63 -2.11
N GLU A 448 2.61 -13.38 -2.60
CA GLU A 448 1.64 -12.92 -3.60
C GLU A 448 1.78 -13.70 -4.92
N MET A 449 3.00 -14.00 -5.32
CA MET A 449 3.24 -14.73 -6.56
C MET A 449 2.71 -16.16 -6.49
N TYR A 450 2.81 -16.80 -5.32
CA TYR A 450 2.20 -18.11 -5.08
C TYR A 450 0.67 -18.05 -5.16
N LEU A 451 0.03 -17.07 -4.50
CA LEU A 451 -1.44 -16.95 -4.58
C LEU A 451 -1.93 -16.51 -5.96
N THR A 452 -1.20 -15.61 -6.63
CA THR A 452 -1.51 -15.19 -8.00
C THR A 452 -1.48 -16.39 -8.93
N ARG A 453 -0.44 -17.23 -8.84
CA ARG A 453 -0.31 -18.43 -9.65
C ARG A 453 -1.39 -19.45 -9.29
N ALA A 454 -1.63 -19.71 -8.01
CA ALA A 454 -2.66 -20.63 -7.55
C ALA A 454 -4.07 -20.25 -8.05
N GLU A 455 -4.45 -18.98 -7.92
CA GLU A 455 -5.74 -18.51 -8.41
C GLU A 455 -5.85 -18.61 -9.93
N ALA A 456 -4.83 -18.18 -10.67
CA ALA A 456 -4.80 -18.26 -12.12
C ALA A 456 -4.86 -19.72 -12.63
N GLU A 457 -4.11 -20.61 -12.00
CA GLU A 457 -4.16 -22.05 -12.29
C GLU A 457 -5.55 -22.65 -12.02
N TRP A 458 -6.17 -22.30 -10.89
CA TRP A 458 -7.54 -22.74 -10.58
C TRP A 458 -8.54 -22.22 -11.61
N ARG A 459 -8.47 -20.96 -12.02
CA ARG A 459 -9.34 -20.37 -13.05
C ARG A 459 -9.16 -21.03 -14.43
N LEU A 460 -7.98 -21.61 -14.69
CA LEU A 460 -7.68 -22.41 -15.89
C LEU A 460 -7.97 -23.92 -15.72
N GLY A 461 -8.56 -24.33 -14.57
CA GLY A 461 -8.92 -25.73 -14.30
C GLY A 461 -7.73 -26.62 -13.86
N GLN A 462 -6.59 -26.04 -13.50
CA GLN A 462 -5.37 -26.75 -13.06
C GLN A 462 -5.35 -26.89 -11.52
N SER A 463 -6.40 -27.43 -10.92
CA SER A 463 -6.64 -27.45 -9.47
C SER A 463 -5.54 -28.14 -8.65
N GLU A 464 -4.85 -29.15 -9.19
CA GLU A 464 -3.77 -29.84 -8.48
C GLU A 464 -2.55 -28.91 -8.28
N LYS A 465 -2.22 -28.10 -9.28
CA LYS A 465 -1.12 -27.14 -9.18
C LYS A 465 -1.49 -26.02 -8.20
N ALA A 466 -2.69 -25.47 -8.35
CA ALA A 466 -3.22 -24.47 -7.42
C ALA A 466 -3.18 -24.94 -5.97
N LEU A 467 -3.53 -26.20 -5.72
CA LEU A 467 -3.48 -26.82 -4.38
C LEU A 467 -2.02 -26.88 -3.85
N ALA A 468 -1.06 -27.20 -4.70
CA ALA A 468 0.35 -27.25 -4.31
C ALA A 468 0.84 -25.87 -3.85
N ASP A 469 0.53 -24.81 -4.58
CA ASP A 469 0.92 -23.43 -4.24
C ASP A 469 0.23 -22.93 -2.96
N LEU A 470 -1.06 -23.19 -2.79
CA LEU A 470 -1.77 -22.89 -1.55
C LEU A 470 -1.11 -23.59 -0.35
N ASN A 471 -0.78 -24.86 -0.49
CA ASN A 471 -0.19 -25.64 0.59
C ASN A 471 1.27 -25.27 0.87
N GLU A 472 1.97 -24.66 -0.07
CA GLU A 472 3.29 -24.07 0.16
C GLU A 472 3.22 -22.92 1.20
N LEU A 473 2.21 -22.04 1.06
CA LEU A 473 1.97 -20.96 2.02
C LEU A 473 1.42 -21.49 3.35
N ARG A 474 0.55 -22.51 3.34
CA ARG A 474 0.05 -23.16 4.55
C ARG A 474 1.19 -23.79 5.36
N ASN A 475 2.11 -24.48 4.67
CA ASN A 475 3.30 -25.07 5.29
C ASN A 475 4.22 -24.00 5.88
N ARG A 476 4.42 -22.87 5.19
CA ARG A 476 5.19 -21.74 5.70
C ARG A 476 4.58 -21.16 6.98
N ALA A 477 3.24 -21.09 7.04
CA ALA A 477 2.50 -20.58 8.18
C ALA A 477 2.25 -21.64 9.28
N HIS A 478 2.82 -22.84 9.18
CA HIS A 478 2.55 -23.99 10.06
C HIS A 478 1.06 -24.29 10.22
N ALA A 479 0.23 -23.95 9.20
CA ALA A 479 -1.20 -24.10 9.21
C ALA A 479 -1.64 -25.42 8.57
N PRO A 480 -2.80 -26.01 8.94
CA PRO A 480 -3.31 -27.22 8.32
C PRO A 480 -3.46 -27.06 6.81
N VAL A 481 -2.94 -28.04 6.06
CA VAL A 481 -3.00 -28.04 4.59
C VAL A 481 -4.40 -28.32 4.06
N PHE A 482 -4.71 -27.79 2.88
CA PHE A 482 -5.94 -28.08 2.17
C PHE A 482 -5.85 -29.40 1.40
N THR A 483 -7.00 -30.06 1.18
CA THR A 483 -7.13 -31.28 0.37
C THR A 483 -7.80 -31.00 -0.98
N SER A 484 -8.34 -29.82 -1.17
CA SER A 484 -8.99 -29.37 -2.42
C SER A 484 -8.94 -27.85 -2.52
N VAL A 485 -9.20 -27.32 -3.71
CA VAL A 485 -9.29 -25.86 -3.97
C VAL A 485 -10.71 -25.52 -4.38
N THR A 486 -11.25 -24.47 -3.77
CA THR A 486 -12.51 -23.83 -4.16
C THR A 486 -12.31 -22.33 -4.22
N GLU A 487 -13.25 -21.62 -4.82
CA GLU A 487 -13.25 -20.17 -4.85
C GLU A 487 -13.25 -19.56 -3.43
N ASP A 488 -14.03 -20.16 -2.52
CA ASP A 488 -14.07 -19.72 -1.12
C ASP A 488 -12.73 -19.88 -0.42
N ILE A 489 -12.07 -21.04 -0.60
CA ILE A 489 -10.74 -21.30 -0.05
C ILE A 489 -9.74 -20.28 -0.57
N LEU A 490 -9.72 -20.01 -1.87
CA LEU A 490 -8.82 -19.01 -2.47
C LEU A 490 -9.06 -17.62 -1.92
N CYS A 491 -10.30 -17.14 -1.92
CA CYS A 491 -10.64 -15.82 -1.42
C CYS A 491 -10.32 -15.65 0.07
N ASP A 492 -10.49 -16.70 0.86
CA ASP A 492 -10.16 -16.71 2.28
C ASP A 492 -8.64 -16.81 2.52
N GLU A 493 -7.90 -17.52 1.66
CA GLU A 493 -6.44 -17.59 1.79
C GLU A 493 -5.77 -16.28 1.40
N TRP A 494 -6.29 -15.56 0.39
CA TRP A 494 -5.89 -14.18 0.12
C TRP A 494 -6.06 -13.29 1.37
N CYS A 495 -7.19 -13.41 2.07
CA CYS A 495 -7.43 -12.66 3.31
C CYS A 495 -6.44 -13.07 4.42
N ARG A 496 -6.29 -14.39 4.71
CA ARG A 496 -5.37 -14.86 5.76
C ARG A 496 -3.93 -14.41 5.54
N GLU A 497 -3.50 -14.41 4.28
CA GLU A 497 -2.13 -14.07 3.93
C GLU A 497 -1.90 -12.55 3.93
N PHE A 498 -2.85 -11.77 3.38
CA PHE A 498 -2.65 -10.37 3.03
C PHE A 498 -3.50 -9.37 3.80
N TYR A 499 -4.20 -9.75 4.88
CA TYR A 499 -4.97 -8.79 5.65
C TYR A 499 -4.11 -7.58 6.09
N LEU A 500 -4.71 -6.40 5.99
CA LEU A 500 -4.06 -5.11 6.27
C LEU A 500 -2.81 -4.82 5.38
N GLU A 501 -2.77 -5.33 4.17
CA GLU A 501 -1.73 -5.01 3.19
C GLU A 501 -2.27 -4.20 1.99
N GLY A 502 -3.37 -3.47 2.17
CA GLY A 502 -3.87 -2.47 1.21
C GLY A 502 -4.42 -3.07 -0.11
N ARG A 503 -5.15 -4.19 -0.06
CA ARG A 503 -5.61 -4.88 -1.27
C ARG A 503 -6.98 -5.56 -1.21
N ARG A 504 -7.56 -5.74 -0.02
CA ARG A 504 -8.75 -6.58 0.17
C ARG A 504 -9.94 -6.23 -0.71
N ARG A 505 -10.21 -4.93 -0.95
CA ARG A 505 -11.28 -4.50 -1.85
C ARG A 505 -11.08 -5.06 -3.26
N SER A 506 -9.88 -4.97 -3.83
CA SER A 506 -9.55 -5.49 -5.16
C SER A 506 -9.76 -7.00 -5.24
N ASP A 507 -9.36 -7.74 -4.21
CA ASP A 507 -9.60 -9.18 -4.15
C ASP A 507 -11.11 -9.47 -4.12
N LEU A 508 -11.89 -8.79 -3.29
CA LEU A 508 -13.34 -8.99 -3.21
C LEU A 508 -14.06 -8.59 -4.51
N VAL A 509 -13.59 -7.55 -5.22
CA VAL A 509 -14.11 -7.17 -6.55
C VAL A 509 -13.83 -8.26 -7.56
N ARG A 510 -12.59 -8.78 -7.62
CA ARG A 510 -12.17 -9.86 -8.54
C ARG A 510 -12.96 -11.16 -8.32
N PHE A 511 -13.30 -11.48 -7.07
CA PHE A 511 -14.14 -12.61 -6.71
C PHE A 511 -15.65 -12.33 -6.82
N GLY A 512 -16.06 -11.13 -7.28
CA GLY A 512 -17.47 -10.76 -7.39
C GLY A 512 -18.21 -10.67 -6.05
N ARG A 513 -17.48 -10.43 -4.94
CA ARG A 513 -18.02 -10.45 -3.57
C ARG A 513 -18.24 -9.07 -2.99
N PHE A 514 -17.49 -8.06 -3.47
CA PHE A 514 -17.47 -6.74 -2.85
C PHE A 514 -18.88 -6.12 -2.75
N THR A 515 -19.63 -6.09 -3.85
CA THR A 515 -20.99 -5.52 -3.87
C THR A 515 -22.10 -6.56 -3.68
N SER A 516 -21.76 -7.85 -3.68
CA SER A 516 -22.72 -8.96 -3.62
C SER A 516 -23.55 -8.99 -2.34
N SER A 517 -24.83 -9.36 -2.47
CA SER A 517 -25.71 -9.67 -1.32
C SER A 517 -25.47 -11.07 -0.72
N LYS A 518 -24.60 -11.88 -1.34
CA LYS A 518 -24.27 -13.23 -0.86
C LYS A 518 -23.03 -13.27 0.02
N TYR A 519 -22.25 -12.17 0.06
CA TYR A 519 -21.05 -12.03 0.89
C TYR A 519 -21.16 -10.76 1.71
N LEU A 520 -21.41 -10.89 3.00
CA LEU A 520 -21.79 -9.80 3.88
C LEU A 520 -20.82 -9.67 5.04
N TRP A 521 -20.64 -8.43 5.48
CA TRP A 521 -19.96 -8.07 6.72
C TRP A 521 -20.70 -6.93 7.42
N ASP A 522 -20.39 -6.70 8.67
CA ASP A 522 -21.07 -5.73 9.50
C ASP A 522 -21.03 -4.33 8.90
N PHE A 523 -22.19 -3.68 8.84
CA PHE A 523 -22.43 -2.33 8.34
C PHE A 523 -22.23 -2.14 6.82
N LYS A 524 -21.91 -3.17 6.04
CA LYS A 524 -21.98 -3.08 4.58
C LYS A 524 -23.36 -2.57 4.15
N GLY A 525 -23.40 -1.50 3.32
CA GLY A 525 -24.64 -0.94 2.81
C GLY A 525 -25.56 -0.35 3.90
N THR A 526 -24.98 0.25 4.93
CA THR A 526 -25.69 0.96 6.03
C THR A 526 -26.52 0.10 7.00
N VAL A 527 -26.46 -1.22 6.87
CA VAL A 527 -27.21 -2.17 7.71
C VAL A 527 -26.27 -2.88 8.67
N PRO A 528 -26.57 -2.96 9.99
CA PRO A 528 -25.68 -3.63 10.96
C PRO A 528 -25.25 -5.05 10.56
N ALA A 529 -26.17 -5.87 10.03
CA ALA A 529 -25.86 -7.22 9.56
C ALA A 529 -25.28 -7.27 8.13
N GLY A 530 -25.14 -6.13 7.49
CA GLY A 530 -24.72 -6.00 6.11
C GLY A 530 -25.83 -6.28 5.08
N THR A 531 -25.72 -5.68 3.92
CA THR A 531 -26.56 -5.93 2.74
C THR A 531 -25.73 -5.77 1.47
N GLY A 532 -26.25 -6.26 0.33
CA GLY A 532 -25.67 -5.96 -0.98
C GLY A 532 -25.78 -4.48 -1.31
N VAL A 533 -24.83 -3.96 -2.06
CA VAL A 533 -24.83 -2.59 -2.57
C VAL A 533 -24.82 -2.58 -4.11
N ASP A 534 -25.08 -1.44 -4.72
CA ASP A 534 -25.07 -1.32 -6.16
C ASP A 534 -23.67 -1.61 -6.73
N SER A 535 -23.62 -2.22 -7.92
CA SER A 535 -22.37 -2.64 -8.56
C SER A 535 -21.44 -1.50 -8.97
N HIS A 536 -21.95 -0.25 -9.10
CA HIS A 536 -21.09 0.89 -9.39
C HIS A 536 -20.04 1.11 -8.30
N TYR A 537 -20.29 0.70 -7.06
CA TYR A 537 -19.32 0.76 -5.96
C TYR A 537 -18.11 -0.19 -6.12
N ASN A 538 -18.07 -1.07 -7.13
CA ASN A 538 -16.86 -1.82 -7.45
C ASN A 538 -15.69 -0.91 -7.86
N VAL A 539 -15.95 0.31 -8.25
CA VAL A 539 -14.95 1.34 -8.58
C VAL A 539 -15.26 2.62 -7.81
N TYR A 540 -14.25 3.46 -7.60
CA TYR A 540 -14.44 4.79 -7.05
C TYR A 540 -14.85 5.77 -8.16
N PRO A 541 -15.61 6.84 -7.83
CA PRO A 541 -15.90 7.92 -8.78
C PRO A 541 -14.64 8.74 -9.07
N LEU A 542 -14.56 9.30 -10.26
CA LEU A 542 -13.62 10.39 -10.50
C LEU A 542 -14.06 11.61 -9.66
N PRO A 543 -13.13 12.37 -9.05
CA PRO A 543 -13.48 13.56 -8.29
C PRO A 543 -14.25 14.58 -9.12
N ALA A 544 -15.30 15.15 -8.54
CA ALA A 544 -16.19 16.07 -9.26
C ALA A 544 -15.45 17.30 -9.81
N ASP A 545 -14.53 17.87 -9.03
CA ASP A 545 -13.76 19.06 -9.43
C ASP A 545 -12.78 18.74 -10.57
N GLU A 546 -12.21 17.55 -10.59
CA GLU A 546 -11.31 17.10 -11.66
C GLU A 546 -12.06 16.91 -12.99
N VAL A 547 -13.25 16.29 -12.93
CA VAL A 547 -14.13 16.14 -14.12
C VAL A 547 -14.60 17.50 -14.63
N ALA A 548 -14.90 18.44 -13.73
CA ALA A 548 -15.28 19.80 -14.12
C ALA A 548 -14.10 20.59 -14.72
N GLY A 549 -12.88 20.35 -14.24
CA GLY A 549 -11.67 21.05 -14.68
C GLY A 549 -11.05 20.52 -15.96
N ASN A 550 -11.28 19.25 -16.29
CA ASN A 550 -10.71 18.60 -17.48
C ASN A 550 -11.80 17.91 -18.33
N PRO A 551 -12.20 18.52 -19.46
CA PRO A 551 -13.27 18.00 -20.32
C PRO A 551 -12.95 16.66 -21.01
N ALA A 552 -11.72 16.19 -20.96
CA ALA A 552 -11.36 14.86 -21.46
C ALA A 552 -11.79 13.73 -20.50
N LEU A 553 -11.97 14.03 -19.21
CA LEU A 553 -12.33 13.03 -18.20
C LEU A 553 -13.82 12.64 -18.31
N VAL A 554 -14.07 11.36 -18.19
CA VAL A 554 -15.42 10.77 -18.24
C VAL A 554 -15.70 10.09 -16.91
N GLN A 555 -16.77 10.53 -16.22
CA GLN A 555 -17.18 9.96 -14.95
C GLN A 555 -17.58 8.49 -15.09
N ASN A 556 -17.26 7.70 -14.07
CA ASN A 556 -17.69 6.31 -14.00
C ASN A 556 -19.22 6.18 -13.95
N PRO A 557 -19.81 5.18 -14.61
CA PRO A 557 -21.26 4.97 -14.58
C PRO A 557 -21.79 4.78 -13.15
N GLY A 558 -22.88 5.45 -12.84
CA GLY A 558 -23.54 5.39 -11.52
C GLY A 558 -23.20 6.57 -10.58
N TYR A 559 -22.25 7.44 -10.96
CA TYR A 559 -21.83 8.61 -10.19
C TYR A 559 -22.18 9.94 -10.86
#